data_221ae6e3c6a6952b0d11a0dd7fd02535
#
_entry.id   221ae6e3c6a6952b0d11a0dd7fd02535
#
_cell.length_a   1.000
_cell.length_b   1.000
_cell.length_c   1.000
_cell.angle_alpha   90.00
_cell.angle_beta   90.00
_cell.angle_gamma   90.00
#
_symmetry.space_group_name_H-M   'P 1'
#
loop_
_entity.id
_entity.type
_entity.pdbx_description
1 polymer ?
#
loop_
_entity_poly.entity_id
_entity_poly.type
_entity_poly.pdbx_seq_one_letter_code
_entity_poly.pdbx_strand_id
1 'polypeptide(L)'
;MRAREPEKGRLDLPGGFLEVGEHPVDGLVREAKEELGVEVGVVGPPILLETHTYGPDGHYVLAIGFRASIVRGEPNPTDDVAKIRWVSAEELDAADFAWEHDREMVRAALVKEV
;
A
#
# COMPACT_ATOMS: atom_id res chain seq x y z
N MET A 1 8.91 -2.42 2.79
CA MET A 1 9.30 -3.26 3.94
C MET A 1 9.16 -2.48 5.23
N ARG A 2 8.54 -3.07 6.20
CA ARG A 2 8.24 -2.42 7.48
C ARG A 2 9.52 -2.24 8.32
N ALA A 3 9.72 -1.03 8.83
CA ALA A 3 10.84 -0.72 9.70
C ALA A 3 10.55 -0.98 11.18
N ARG A 4 9.27 -1.09 11.55
CA ARG A 4 8.82 -1.22 12.94
C ARG A 4 7.82 -2.35 13.12
N GLU A 5 7.66 -2.79 14.36
CA GLU A 5 6.60 -3.72 14.73
C GLU A 5 5.23 -3.04 14.63
N PRO A 6 4.14 -3.78 14.38
CA PRO A 6 4.10 -5.21 14.13
C PRO A 6 4.67 -5.58 12.76
N GLU A 7 5.10 -6.83 12.64
CA GLU A 7 5.56 -7.43 11.37
C GLU A 7 6.79 -6.76 10.77
N LYS A 8 7.72 -6.30 11.61
CA LYS A 8 8.98 -5.69 11.17
C LYS A 8 9.74 -6.62 10.21
N GLY A 9 10.23 -6.05 9.13
CA GLY A 9 10.99 -6.79 8.11
C GLY A 9 10.15 -7.43 7.03
N ARG A 10 8.83 -7.47 7.18
CA ARG A 10 7.94 -8.02 6.17
C ARG A 10 7.44 -6.91 5.24
N LEU A 11 6.91 -7.29 4.09
CA LEU A 11 6.44 -6.34 3.08
C LEU A 11 5.03 -5.87 3.36
N ASP A 12 4.76 -4.61 3.07
CA ASP A 12 3.41 -4.07 2.99
C ASP A 12 3.34 -3.06 1.85
N LEU A 13 2.13 -2.75 1.43
CA LEU A 13 1.91 -1.76 0.38
C LEU A 13 2.05 -0.35 0.94
N PRO A 14 2.46 0.61 0.10
CA PRO A 14 2.43 2.02 0.49
C PRO A 14 1.01 2.44 0.83
N GLY A 15 0.86 3.23 1.88
CA GLY A 15 -0.43 3.72 2.32
C GLY A 15 -0.45 3.93 3.83
N GLY A 16 -1.61 4.31 4.35
CA GLY A 16 -1.78 4.54 5.76
C GLY A 16 -3.22 4.91 6.08
N PHE A 17 -3.44 5.40 7.28
CA PHE A 17 -4.76 5.81 7.72
C PHE A 17 -5.10 7.20 7.20
N LEU A 18 -6.38 7.39 6.86
CA LEU A 18 -6.89 8.69 6.46
C LEU A 18 -6.90 9.66 7.65
N GLU A 19 -6.64 10.90 7.35
CA GLU A 19 -6.84 11.97 8.30
C GLU A 19 -8.31 12.41 8.26
N VAL A 20 -8.78 13.03 9.33
CA VAL A 20 -10.16 13.51 9.41
C VAL A 20 -10.42 14.50 8.27
N GLY A 21 -11.48 14.24 7.51
CA GLY A 21 -11.85 15.09 6.38
C GLY A 21 -11.08 14.85 5.09
N GLU A 22 -10.17 13.90 5.09
CA GLU A 22 -9.34 13.62 3.93
C GLU A 22 -10.02 12.62 2.98
N HIS A 23 -10.02 12.94 1.69
CA HIS A 23 -10.51 12.00 0.67
C HIS A 23 -9.49 10.86 0.48
N PRO A 24 -9.95 9.61 0.23
CA PRO A 24 -9.02 8.48 0.07
C PRO A 24 -7.93 8.66 -0.99
N VAL A 25 -8.24 9.30 -2.11
CA VAL A 25 -7.23 9.58 -3.14
C VAL A 25 -6.16 10.53 -2.61
N ASP A 26 -6.57 11.59 -1.94
CA ASP A 26 -5.63 12.57 -1.38
C ASP A 26 -4.78 11.94 -0.29
N GLY A 27 -5.36 11.04 0.50
CA GLY A 27 -4.65 10.30 1.52
C GLY A 27 -3.55 9.42 0.92
N LEU A 28 -3.85 8.72 -0.16
CA LEU A 28 -2.85 7.89 -0.83
C LEU A 28 -1.72 8.74 -1.41
N VAL A 29 -2.04 9.86 -2.05
CA VAL A 29 -1.04 10.76 -2.60
C VAL A 29 -0.13 11.30 -1.50
N ARG A 30 -0.70 11.70 -0.38
CA ARG A 30 0.06 12.16 0.79
C ARG A 30 0.97 11.07 1.35
N GLU A 31 0.44 9.87 1.56
CA GLU A 31 1.22 8.75 2.12
C GLU A 31 2.37 8.36 1.19
N ALA A 32 2.14 8.33 -0.13
CA ALA A 32 3.21 8.03 -1.08
C ALA A 32 4.34 9.06 -1.00
N LYS A 33 3.99 10.32 -0.82
CA LYS A 33 4.98 11.38 -0.64
C LYS A 33 5.77 11.20 0.65
N GLU A 34 5.10 10.91 1.74
CA GLU A 34 5.73 10.72 3.05
C GLU A 34 6.62 9.48 3.08
N GLU A 35 6.15 8.36 2.53
CA GLU A 35 6.84 7.07 2.65
C GLU A 35 7.90 6.85 1.58
N LEU A 36 7.68 7.33 0.36
CA LEU A 36 8.52 7.03 -0.79
C LEU A 36 9.16 8.26 -1.42
N GLY A 37 8.74 9.45 -1.03
CA GLY A 37 9.27 10.69 -1.59
C GLY A 37 8.85 10.95 -3.03
N VAL A 38 7.75 10.35 -3.48
CA VAL A 38 7.28 10.49 -4.86
C VAL A 38 5.91 11.12 -4.94
N GLU A 39 5.62 11.72 -6.08
CA GLU A 39 4.27 12.15 -6.45
C GLU A 39 3.63 11.06 -7.28
N VAL A 40 2.45 10.61 -6.87
CA VAL A 40 1.70 9.60 -7.61
C VAL A 40 0.38 10.14 -8.12
N GLY A 41 -0.09 9.59 -9.23
CA GLY A 41 -1.43 9.83 -9.74
C GLY A 41 -2.24 8.55 -9.65
N VAL A 42 -3.44 8.64 -9.12
CA VAL A 42 -4.35 7.49 -9.03
C VAL A 42 -4.98 7.23 -10.40
N VAL A 43 -4.99 5.98 -10.81
CA VAL A 43 -5.48 5.55 -12.13
C VAL A 43 -6.75 4.73 -11.96
N GLY A 44 -7.88 5.30 -12.35
CA GLY A 44 -9.16 4.62 -12.31
C GLY A 44 -9.80 4.52 -10.93
N PRO A 45 -10.89 3.76 -10.81
CA PRO A 45 -11.59 3.58 -9.54
C PRO A 45 -10.82 2.65 -8.60
N PRO A 46 -11.24 2.53 -7.33
CA PRO A 46 -10.66 1.55 -6.42
C PRO A 46 -10.72 0.15 -7.01
N ILE A 47 -9.65 -0.61 -6.83
CA ILE A 47 -9.56 -1.98 -7.33
C ILE A 47 -9.95 -3.02 -6.30
N LEU A 48 -9.95 -2.64 -5.02
CA LEU A 48 -10.30 -3.54 -3.94
C LEU A 48 -10.84 -2.74 -2.75
N LEU A 49 -11.92 -3.25 -2.16
CA LEU A 49 -12.46 -2.76 -0.90
C LEU A 49 -12.60 -3.96 0.01
N GLU A 50 -11.92 -3.96 1.13
CA GLU A 50 -11.99 -5.04 2.12
C GLU A 50 -11.99 -4.49 3.52
N THR A 51 -12.62 -5.23 4.43
CA THR A 51 -12.58 -4.92 5.85
C THR A 51 -11.74 -5.97 6.56
N HIS A 52 -10.99 -5.55 7.55
CA HIS A 52 -10.21 -6.47 8.36
C HIS A 52 -9.93 -5.87 9.74
N THR A 53 -9.52 -6.73 10.66
CA THR A 53 -9.09 -6.31 11.98
C THR A 53 -7.60 -6.06 11.96
N TYR A 54 -7.18 -4.90 12.44
CA TYR A 54 -5.79 -4.46 12.39
C TYR A 54 -5.26 -4.19 13.79
N GLY A 55 -4.03 -4.65 14.02
CA GLY A 55 -3.28 -4.38 15.23
C GLY A 55 -3.72 -5.20 16.45
N PRO A 56 -2.95 -5.12 17.56
CA PRO A 56 -3.21 -5.90 18.76
C PRO A 56 -4.50 -5.50 19.48
N ASP A 57 -4.95 -4.26 19.28
CA ASP A 57 -6.18 -3.75 19.88
C ASP A 57 -7.43 -4.10 19.07
N GLY A 58 -7.26 -4.76 17.93
CA GLY A 58 -8.38 -5.23 17.13
C GLY A 58 -9.18 -4.14 16.44
N HIS A 59 -8.53 -3.10 15.93
CA HIS A 59 -9.21 -2.06 15.17
C HIS A 59 -9.83 -2.62 13.89
N TYR A 60 -11.10 -2.34 13.69
CA TYR A 60 -11.79 -2.73 12.48
C TYR A 60 -11.62 -1.63 11.43
N VAL A 61 -11.04 -1.97 10.30
CA VAL A 61 -10.69 -0.98 9.27
C VAL A 61 -11.25 -1.37 7.92
N LEU A 62 -11.51 -0.36 7.09
CA LEU A 62 -11.83 -0.52 5.69
C LEU A 62 -10.58 -0.20 4.88
N ALA A 63 -10.08 -1.19 4.15
CA ALA A 63 -8.94 -1.00 3.26
C ALA A 63 -9.43 -0.69 1.84
N ILE A 64 -8.93 0.39 1.27
CA ILE A 64 -9.25 0.83 -0.08
C ILE A 64 -7.97 0.78 -0.90
N GLY A 65 -7.96 -0.02 -1.97
CA GLY A 65 -6.81 -0.18 -2.84
C GLY A 65 -6.99 0.51 -4.17
N PHE A 66 -5.96 1.19 -4.65
CA PHE A 66 -5.96 1.90 -5.92
C PHE A 66 -4.77 1.49 -6.77
N ARG A 67 -4.93 1.55 -8.08
CA ARG A 67 -3.79 1.61 -8.99
C ARG A 67 -3.29 3.03 -9.02
N ALA A 68 -1.96 3.17 -9.06
CA ALA A 68 -1.33 4.48 -9.15
C ALA A 68 -0.09 4.39 -10.01
N SER A 69 0.31 5.50 -10.58
CA SER A 69 1.58 5.61 -11.30
C SER A 69 2.41 6.72 -10.67
N ILE A 70 3.73 6.59 -10.76
CA ILE A 70 4.63 7.63 -10.31
C ILE A 70 4.65 8.74 -11.36
N VAL A 71 4.23 9.94 -10.98
CA VAL A 71 4.21 11.10 -11.87
C VAL A 71 5.53 11.85 -11.80
N ARG A 72 6.16 11.88 -10.61
CA ARG A 72 7.41 12.61 -10.38
C ARG A 72 8.19 11.99 -9.24
N GLY A 73 9.50 11.97 -9.38
CA GLY A 73 10.42 11.55 -8.33
C GLY A 73 10.90 10.11 -8.47
N GLU A 74 11.97 9.80 -7.75
CA GLU A 74 12.53 8.46 -7.64
C GLU A 74 12.16 7.89 -6.28
N PRO A 75 11.57 6.69 -6.21
CA PRO A 75 11.20 6.12 -4.91
C PRO A 75 12.41 5.89 -4.01
N ASN A 76 12.33 6.42 -2.80
CA ASN A 76 13.34 6.21 -1.77
C ASN A 76 12.61 5.92 -0.46
N PRO A 77 13.11 5.00 0.36
CA PRO A 77 12.49 4.74 1.66
C PRO A 77 12.66 5.94 2.58
N THR A 78 11.56 6.38 3.15
CA THR A 78 11.53 7.47 4.13
C THR A 78 10.59 7.10 5.26
N ASP A 79 10.65 7.84 6.38
CA ASP A 79 9.78 7.64 7.53
C ASP A 79 9.85 6.21 8.06
N ASP A 80 8.76 5.49 8.17
CA ASP A 80 8.69 4.13 8.73
C ASP A 80 9.03 3.03 7.72
N VAL A 81 9.53 3.40 6.56
CA VAL A 81 9.88 2.44 5.49
C VAL A 81 11.36 2.11 5.57
N ALA A 82 11.69 0.85 5.84
CA ALA A 82 13.08 0.42 5.91
C ALA A 82 13.71 0.24 4.54
N LYS A 83 12.92 -0.26 3.56
CA LYS A 83 13.41 -0.64 2.25
C LYS A 83 12.25 -0.73 1.27
N ILE A 84 12.51 -0.44 0.00
CA ILE A 84 11.53 -0.60 -1.08
C ILE A 84 11.91 -1.85 -1.89
N ARG A 85 10.90 -2.64 -2.21
CA ARG A 85 11.08 -3.81 -3.07
C ARG A 85 10.01 -3.81 -4.16
N TRP A 86 10.45 -3.99 -5.40
CA TRP A 86 9.56 -4.21 -6.54
C TRP A 86 9.27 -5.70 -6.66
N VAL A 87 8.01 -6.04 -6.78
CA VAL A 87 7.55 -7.44 -6.83
C VAL A 87 6.86 -7.68 -8.16
N SER A 88 7.34 -8.69 -8.91
CA SER A 88 6.70 -9.10 -10.17
C SER A 88 5.54 -10.05 -9.90
N ALA A 89 4.74 -10.31 -10.94
CA ALA A 89 3.64 -11.26 -10.84
C ALA A 89 4.14 -12.66 -10.46
N GLU A 90 5.30 -13.07 -10.96
CA GLU A 90 5.88 -14.38 -10.66
C GLU A 90 6.36 -14.48 -9.22
N GLU A 91 6.73 -13.37 -8.60
CA GLU A 91 7.24 -13.34 -7.23
C GLU A 91 6.13 -13.20 -6.18
N LEU A 92 4.91 -12.89 -6.61
CA LEU A 92 3.83 -12.49 -5.69
C LEU A 92 3.54 -13.53 -4.62
N ASP A 93 3.42 -14.82 -4.98
CA ASP A 93 3.05 -15.87 -4.03
C ASP A 93 4.15 -16.16 -3.01
N ALA A 94 5.42 -15.95 -3.40
CA ALA A 94 6.56 -16.21 -2.53
C ALA A 94 6.96 -14.99 -1.70
N ALA A 95 6.42 -13.80 -2.00
CA ALA A 95 6.76 -12.59 -1.29
C ALA A 95 6.23 -12.62 0.15
N ASP A 96 7.04 -12.14 1.08
CA ASP A 96 6.71 -12.18 2.51
C ASP A 96 5.94 -10.94 2.95
N PHE A 97 4.64 -10.94 2.66
CA PHE A 97 3.75 -9.85 3.05
C PHE A 97 3.36 -9.95 4.53
N ALA A 98 3.32 -8.80 5.17
CA ALA A 98 2.84 -8.68 6.55
C ALA A 98 1.36 -9.06 6.68
N TRP A 99 0.56 -8.73 5.68
CA TRP A 99 -0.87 -9.00 5.68
C TRP A 99 -1.30 -9.60 4.34
N GLU A 100 -2.13 -10.63 4.43
CA GLU A 100 -2.62 -11.34 3.24
C GLU A 100 -3.48 -10.46 2.33
N HIS A 101 -4.21 -9.50 2.89
CA HIS A 101 -5.03 -8.59 2.07
C HIS A 101 -4.17 -7.73 1.13
N ASP A 102 -2.92 -7.45 1.50
CA ASP A 102 -2.00 -6.74 0.61
C ASP A 102 -1.66 -7.58 -0.61
N ARG A 103 -1.40 -8.88 -0.41
CA ARG A 103 -1.16 -9.81 -1.52
C ARG A 103 -2.36 -9.87 -2.45
N GLU A 104 -3.56 -9.95 -1.89
CA GLU A 104 -4.79 -9.99 -2.69
C GLU A 104 -5.00 -8.68 -3.46
N MET A 105 -4.64 -7.56 -2.89
CA MET A 105 -4.72 -6.26 -3.55
C MET A 105 -3.79 -6.18 -4.74
N VAL A 106 -2.55 -6.66 -4.60
CA VAL A 106 -1.59 -6.71 -5.71
C VAL A 106 -2.11 -7.66 -6.80
N ARG A 107 -2.65 -8.80 -6.42
CA ARG A 107 -3.22 -9.76 -7.35
C ARG A 107 -4.36 -9.12 -8.16
N ALA A 108 -5.23 -8.37 -7.51
CA ALA A 108 -6.32 -7.64 -8.18
C ALA A 108 -5.78 -6.59 -9.15
N ALA A 109 -4.69 -5.91 -8.78
CA ALA A 109 -4.07 -4.90 -9.65
C ALA A 109 -3.45 -5.50 -10.91
N LEU A 110 -3.03 -6.76 -10.86
CA LEU A 110 -2.41 -7.44 -11.98
C LEU A 110 -3.41 -8.02 -12.97
N VAL A 111 -4.69 -8.09 -12.61
CA VAL A 111 -5.73 -8.53 -13.52
C VAL A 111 -5.97 -7.43 -14.55
N LYS A 112 -5.87 -7.77 -15.82
CA LYS A 112 -6.14 -6.83 -16.89
C LYS A 112 -7.63 -6.61 -17.03
N GLU A 113 -8.03 -5.35 -17.10
CA GLU A 113 -9.41 -5.02 -17.45
C GLU A 113 -9.65 -5.28 -18.92
N VAL A 114 -10.79 -5.85 -19.20
CA VAL A 114 -11.19 -6.16 -20.57
C VAL A 114 -12.15 -5.09 -21.06
#